data_5a1d2735db5290b8da7f45a08a2916cb
#
_entry.id   5a1d2735db5290b8da7f45a08a2916cb
#
_cell.length_a   1.000
_cell.length_b   1.000
_cell.length_c   1.000
_cell.angle_alpha   90.00
_cell.angle_beta   90.00
_cell.angle_gamma   90.00
#
_symmetry.space_group_name_H-M   'P 1'
#
loop_
_entity.id
_entity.type
_entity.pdbx_description
1 polymer ?
#
loop_
_entity_poly.entity_id
_entity_poly.type
_entity_poly.pdbx_seq_one_letter_code
_entity_poly.pdbx_strand_id
1 'polypeptide(L)'
;MSLAAPKGTARRSRGPRFALIALGLVLFLAISALLARFLSTEHVERDDVLAVLQAEAAGNERAMLSQLAGCRDSPSCVASVKANAATLRRSGSVKILLLSAATAYSLTGANGKTRVAWTVIGRLPVVQCFQVKRTGNFLSGVSVALLSLGAPIPSEADC
;
A
#
# COMPACT_ATOMS: atom_id res chain seq x y z
N MET A 1 -82.51 15.61 -4.13
CA MET A 1 -81.23 16.28 -3.91
C MET A 1 -80.27 15.21 -3.50
N SER A 2 -79.44 14.74 -4.48
CA SER A 2 -78.43 13.71 -4.26
C SER A 2 -77.06 14.39 -4.14
N LEU A 3 -76.41 14.31 -2.98
CA LEU A 3 -75.12 14.83 -2.70
C LEU A 3 -74.06 13.76 -3.14
N ALA A 4 -73.34 14.08 -4.21
CA ALA A 4 -72.20 13.26 -4.67
C ALA A 4 -70.97 13.48 -3.75
N ALA A 5 -70.44 12.40 -3.17
CA ALA A 5 -69.23 12.39 -2.38
C ALA A 5 -67.99 12.58 -3.27
N PRO A 6 -67.00 13.36 -2.86
CA PRO A 6 -65.76 13.53 -3.63
C PRO A 6 -64.89 12.27 -3.58
N LYS A 7 -64.49 11.74 -4.75
CA LYS A 7 -63.51 10.68 -4.90
C LYS A 7 -62.12 11.18 -4.43
N GLY A 8 -61.67 10.69 -3.28
CA GLY A 8 -60.33 10.89 -2.80
C GLY A 8 -59.30 10.26 -3.75
N THR A 9 -58.53 11.06 -4.44
CA THR A 9 -57.39 10.60 -5.25
C THR A 9 -56.29 10.09 -4.32
N ALA A 10 -56.11 8.78 -4.26
CA ALA A 10 -55.02 8.14 -3.54
C ALA A 10 -53.70 8.64 -4.13
N ARG A 11 -53.04 9.54 -3.42
CA ARG A 11 -51.70 10.08 -3.73
C ARG A 11 -50.69 8.92 -3.58
N ARG A 12 -50.45 8.23 -4.69
CA ARG A 12 -49.51 7.11 -4.78
C ARG A 12 -48.13 7.61 -4.32
N SER A 13 -47.72 7.29 -3.08
CA SER A 13 -46.49 7.75 -2.47
C SER A 13 -45.29 7.17 -3.24
N ARG A 14 -44.68 7.99 -4.06
CA ARG A 14 -43.41 7.68 -4.75
C ARG A 14 -42.21 7.71 -3.81
N GLY A 15 -42.40 8.16 -2.55
CA GLY A 15 -41.36 8.35 -1.55
C GLY A 15 -40.50 7.12 -1.24
N PRO A 16 -41.05 5.93 -0.97
CA PRO A 16 -40.22 4.80 -0.53
C PRO A 16 -39.28 4.28 -1.62
N ARG A 17 -39.66 4.40 -2.89
CA ARG A 17 -38.79 3.97 -4.00
C ARG A 17 -37.58 4.89 -4.19
N PHE A 18 -37.76 6.19 -4.08
CA PHE A 18 -36.68 7.16 -4.15
C PHE A 18 -35.74 7.02 -2.95
N ALA A 19 -36.25 6.73 -1.77
CA ALA A 19 -35.47 6.49 -0.58
C ALA A 19 -34.57 5.24 -0.72
N LEU A 20 -35.11 4.15 -1.29
CA LEU A 20 -34.32 2.93 -1.56
C LEU A 20 -33.23 3.14 -2.61
N ILE A 21 -33.53 3.90 -3.68
CA ILE A 21 -32.52 4.23 -4.71
C ILE A 21 -31.43 5.12 -4.11
N ALA A 22 -31.79 6.13 -3.32
CA ALA A 22 -30.81 7.01 -2.66
C ALA A 22 -29.93 6.24 -1.68
N LEU A 23 -30.52 5.32 -0.88
CA LEU A 23 -29.77 4.46 0.03
C LEU A 23 -28.78 3.55 -0.72
N GLY A 24 -29.26 2.94 -1.83
CA GLY A 24 -28.41 2.10 -2.68
C GLY A 24 -27.25 2.88 -3.29
N LEU A 25 -27.48 4.12 -3.73
CA LEU A 25 -26.43 4.99 -4.28
C LEU A 25 -25.39 5.36 -3.21
N VAL A 26 -25.84 5.74 -2.01
CA VAL A 26 -24.94 6.07 -0.89
C VAL A 26 -24.08 4.86 -0.51
N LEU A 27 -24.70 3.68 -0.41
CA LEU A 27 -23.99 2.45 -0.08
C LEU A 27 -22.94 2.11 -1.18
N PHE A 28 -23.33 2.23 -2.45
CA PHE A 28 -22.41 2.01 -3.57
C PHE A 28 -21.24 2.97 -3.55
N LEU A 29 -21.48 4.27 -3.32
CA LEU A 29 -20.40 5.27 -3.23
C LEU A 29 -19.48 5.02 -2.03
N ALA A 30 -20.05 4.61 -0.89
CA ALA A 30 -19.27 4.24 0.29
C ALA A 30 -18.35 3.06 -0.01
N ILE A 31 -18.86 1.97 -0.58
CA ILE A 31 -18.08 0.78 -0.95
C ILE A 31 -17.00 1.15 -1.99
N SER A 32 -17.34 1.94 -3.00
CA SER A 32 -16.39 2.39 -4.02
C SER A 32 -15.25 3.23 -3.43
N ALA A 33 -15.57 4.14 -2.52
CA ALA A 33 -14.57 4.95 -1.82
C ALA A 33 -13.64 4.10 -0.95
N LEU A 34 -14.17 3.05 -0.31
CA LEU A 34 -13.41 2.11 0.49
C LEU A 34 -12.44 1.28 -0.35
N LEU A 35 -12.91 0.76 -1.48
CA LEU A 35 -12.08 0.01 -2.42
C LEU A 35 -10.97 0.89 -3.02
N ALA A 36 -11.29 2.12 -3.42
CA ALA A 36 -10.30 3.06 -3.93
C ALA A 36 -9.20 3.36 -2.90
N ARG A 37 -9.55 3.53 -1.62
CA ARG A 37 -8.58 3.73 -0.55
C ARG A 37 -7.72 2.51 -0.29
N PHE A 38 -8.30 1.32 -0.34
CA PHE A 38 -7.55 0.07 -0.16
C PHE A 38 -6.49 -0.11 -1.25
N LEU A 39 -6.87 0.12 -2.51
CA LEU A 39 -5.96 0.00 -3.66
C LEU A 39 -4.84 1.06 -3.65
N SER A 40 -5.10 2.26 -3.13
CA SER A 40 -4.10 3.32 -3.08
C SER A 40 -2.93 3.03 -2.13
N THR A 41 -3.13 2.21 -1.10
CA THR A 41 -2.08 1.86 -0.13
C THR A 41 -0.96 1.02 -0.75
N GLU A 42 -1.29 0.11 -1.66
CA GLU A 42 -0.29 -0.71 -2.37
C GLU A 42 0.61 0.13 -3.28
N HIS A 43 0.07 1.18 -3.88
CA HIS A 43 0.86 2.08 -4.73
C HIS A 43 1.89 2.87 -3.91
N VAL A 44 1.51 3.39 -2.75
CA VAL A 44 2.43 4.13 -1.86
C VAL A 44 3.58 3.26 -1.41
N GLU A 45 3.31 2.03 -0.94
CA GLU A 45 4.37 1.10 -0.53
C GLU A 45 5.31 0.76 -1.69
N ARG A 46 4.77 0.55 -2.87
CA ARG A 46 5.57 0.25 -4.07
C ARG A 46 6.48 1.41 -4.45
N ASP A 47 6.01 2.65 -4.35
CA ASP A 47 6.77 3.84 -4.69
C ASP A 47 7.90 4.09 -3.68
N ASP A 48 7.64 3.91 -2.38
CA ASP A 48 8.64 4.01 -1.33
C ASP A 48 9.73 2.94 -1.47
N VAL A 49 9.33 1.69 -1.73
CA VAL A 49 10.26 0.59 -2.00
C VAL A 49 11.09 0.89 -3.26
N LEU A 50 10.46 1.38 -4.32
CA LEU A 50 11.17 1.71 -5.56
C LEU A 50 12.22 2.80 -5.33
N ALA A 51 11.90 3.81 -4.52
CA ALA A 51 12.85 4.89 -4.19
C ALA A 51 14.09 4.36 -3.45
N VAL A 52 13.90 3.45 -2.48
CA VAL A 52 15.03 2.79 -1.78
C VAL A 52 15.86 1.95 -2.75
N LEU A 53 15.22 1.15 -3.62
CA LEU A 53 15.93 0.29 -4.57
C LEU A 53 16.69 1.08 -5.64
N GLN A 54 16.16 2.24 -6.05
CA GLN A 54 16.87 3.16 -6.96
C GLN A 54 18.13 3.72 -6.28
N ALA A 55 18.00 4.11 -5.00
CA ALA A 55 19.14 4.58 -4.22
C ALA A 55 20.20 3.47 -4.01
N GLU A 56 19.74 2.23 -3.77
CA GLU A 56 20.59 1.04 -3.64
C GLU A 56 21.34 0.74 -4.95
N ALA A 57 20.63 0.70 -6.08
CA ALA A 57 21.23 0.49 -7.40
C ALA A 57 22.19 1.62 -7.77
N ALA A 58 21.96 2.84 -7.31
CA ALA A 58 22.90 3.95 -7.47
C ALA A 58 24.09 3.87 -6.50
N GLY A 59 24.06 3.01 -5.49
CA GLY A 59 25.06 2.95 -4.41
C GLY A 59 25.01 4.16 -3.48
N ASN A 60 23.85 4.81 -3.37
CA ASN A 60 23.66 6.02 -2.58
C ASN A 60 23.14 5.70 -1.17
N GLU A 61 24.07 5.37 -0.27
CA GLU A 61 23.81 5.05 1.14
C GLU A 61 22.96 6.13 1.85
N ARG A 62 23.29 7.41 1.63
CA ARG A 62 22.58 8.53 2.28
C ARG A 62 21.11 8.61 1.86
N ALA A 63 20.85 8.40 0.57
CA ALA A 63 19.48 8.38 0.06
C ALA A 63 18.70 7.18 0.61
N MET A 64 19.31 5.98 0.69
CA MET A 64 18.69 4.81 1.31
C MET A 64 18.33 5.09 2.78
N LEU A 65 19.26 5.63 3.56
CA LEU A 65 19.03 5.96 4.98
C LEU A 65 17.96 7.04 5.19
N SER A 66 17.74 7.91 4.22
CA SER A 66 16.67 8.92 4.32
C SER A 66 15.27 8.36 4.10
N GLN A 67 15.16 7.22 3.41
CA GLN A 67 13.89 6.54 3.12
C GLN A 67 13.51 5.50 4.19
N LEU A 68 14.46 5.10 5.04
CA LEU A 68 14.27 4.07 6.06
C LEU A 68 14.06 4.71 7.44
N ALA A 69 12.83 4.63 7.96
CA ALA A 69 12.46 5.25 9.22
C ALA A 69 13.17 4.57 10.41
N GLY A 70 13.93 5.35 11.18
CA GLY A 70 14.65 4.85 12.36
C GLY A 70 15.91 4.03 12.05
N CYS A 71 16.27 3.82 10.79
CA CYS A 71 17.45 3.05 10.42
C CYS A 71 18.74 3.72 10.88
N ARG A 72 18.81 5.06 10.91
CA ARG A 72 19.99 5.82 11.35
C ARG A 72 20.35 5.57 12.81
N ASP A 73 19.38 5.25 13.63
CA ASP A 73 19.55 4.99 15.06
C ASP A 73 19.88 3.51 15.37
N SER A 74 19.88 2.66 14.31
CA SER A 74 20.17 1.22 14.41
C SER A 74 21.47 0.87 13.72
N PRO A 75 22.56 0.56 14.45
CA PRO A 75 23.86 0.23 13.85
C PRO A 75 23.79 -0.97 12.88
N SER A 76 22.97 -1.96 13.18
CA SER A 76 22.77 -3.12 12.31
C SER A 76 22.07 -2.75 11.00
N CYS A 77 21.08 -1.86 11.04
CA CYS A 77 20.42 -1.36 9.84
C CYS A 77 21.39 -0.56 8.96
N VAL A 78 22.15 0.35 9.57
CA VAL A 78 23.16 1.14 8.85
C VAL A 78 24.21 0.24 8.19
N ALA A 79 24.69 -0.80 8.89
CA ALA A 79 25.62 -1.77 8.34
C ALA A 79 25.04 -2.51 7.13
N SER A 80 23.77 -2.95 7.21
CA SER A 80 23.08 -3.60 6.10
C SER A 80 22.93 -2.68 4.89
N VAL A 81 22.53 -1.43 5.11
CA VAL A 81 22.40 -0.43 4.04
C VAL A 81 23.73 -0.20 3.35
N LYS A 82 24.81 -0.04 4.11
CA LYS A 82 26.17 0.15 3.58
C LYS A 82 26.64 -1.05 2.76
N ALA A 83 26.42 -2.27 3.27
CA ALA A 83 26.79 -3.49 2.56
C ALA A 83 26.01 -3.62 1.25
N ASN A 84 24.70 -3.39 1.27
CA ASN A 84 23.85 -3.47 0.08
C ASN A 84 24.21 -2.39 -0.95
N ALA A 85 24.42 -1.14 -0.54
CA ALA A 85 24.86 -0.05 -1.43
C ALA A 85 26.19 -0.35 -2.13
N ALA A 86 27.09 -1.07 -1.47
CA ALA A 86 28.38 -1.47 -2.03
C ALA A 86 28.25 -2.66 -3.00
N THR A 87 27.46 -3.68 -2.64
CA THR A 87 27.40 -4.97 -3.38
C THR A 87 26.38 -5.00 -4.49
N LEU A 88 25.28 -4.23 -4.36
CA LEU A 88 24.16 -4.24 -5.30
C LEU A 88 24.14 -3.05 -6.25
N ARG A 89 25.21 -2.30 -6.30
CA ARG A 89 25.34 -1.18 -7.23
C ARG A 89 25.22 -1.65 -8.67
N ARG A 90 24.28 -1.06 -9.43
CA ARG A 90 23.94 -1.42 -10.81
C ARG A 90 23.53 -0.18 -11.60
N SER A 91 24.08 -0.02 -12.78
CA SER A 91 23.67 1.07 -13.69
C SER A 91 22.40 0.70 -14.41
N GLY A 92 21.42 1.59 -14.45
CA GLY A 92 20.16 1.42 -15.21
C GLY A 92 18.91 1.62 -14.38
N SER A 93 17.77 1.51 -15.05
CA SER A 93 16.44 1.65 -14.40
C SER A 93 16.09 0.42 -13.60
N VAL A 94 15.70 0.61 -12.35
CA VAL A 94 15.21 -0.45 -11.47
C VAL A 94 13.77 -0.81 -11.86
N LYS A 95 13.46 -2.11 -11.94
CA LYS A 95 12.13 -2.65 -12.13
C LYS A 95 11.79 -3.60 -10.99
N ILE A 96 10.68 -3.37 -10.32
CA ILE A 96 10.10 -4.31 -9.37
C ILE A 96 9.33 -5.37 -10.17
N LEU A 97 9.75 -6.63 -10.04
CA LEU A 97 9.14 -7.79 -10.68
C LEU A 97 8.03 -8.37 -9.82
N LEU A 98 8.26 -8.42 -8.51
CA LEU A 98 7.31 -8.95 -7.53
C LEU A 98 7.39 -8.11 -6.26
N LEU A 99 6.25 -7.76 -5.71
CA LEU A 99 6.12 -7.19 -4.38
C LEU A 99 5.06 -8.01 -3.65
N SER A 100 5.47 -8.77 -2.67
CA SER A 100 4.61 -9.65 -1.90
C SER A 100 4.66 -9.26 -0.43
N ALA A 101 3.57 -8.69 0.04
CA ALA A 101 3.41 -8.26 1.41
C ALA A 101 2.91 -9.44 2.27
N ALA A 102 3.75 -9.92 3.18
CA ALA A 102 3.34 -10.86 4.23
C ALA A 102 2.94 -10.07 5.48
N THR A 103 1.74 -9.49 5.47
CA THR A 103 1.24 -8.73 6.61
C THR A 103 -0.11 -9.22 7.05
N ALA A 104 -0.20 -9.53 8.35
CA ALA A 104 -1.49 -9.59 9.01
C ALA A 104 -2.00 -8.16 9.20
N TYR A 105 -3.13 -7.84 8.59
CA TYR A 105 -3.81 -6.58 8.83
C TYR A 105 -4.39 -6.59 10.23
N SER A 106 -3.98 -5.65 11.08
CA SER A 106 -4.65 -5.37 12.35
C SER A 106 -5.43 -4.06 12.23
N LEU A 107 -6.47 -3.89 13.05
CA LEU A 107 -7.31 -2.68 13.06
C LEU A 107 -6.55 -1.39 13.45
N THR A 108 -5.35 -1.52 14.04
CA THR A 108 -4.58 -0.41 14.62
C THR A 108 -3.21 -0.19 14.00
N GLY A 109 -2.86 -0.96 12.99
CA GLY A 109 -1.54 -0.96 12.35
C GLY A 109 -0.82 -2.29 12.51
N ALA A 110 0.10 -2.61 11.63
CA ALA A 110 0.84 -3.86 11.66
C ALA A 110 2.29 -3.64 11.24
N ASN A 111 3.19 -4.30 11.94
CA ASN A 111 4.54 -4.53 11.45
C ASN A 111 4.50 -5.78 10.56
N GLY A 112 5.10 -5.71 9.41
CA GLY A 112 5.14 -6.83 8.48
C GLY A 112 6.44 -6.89 7.73
N LYS A 113 6.61 -7.96 6.97
CA LYS A 113 7.71 -8.09 6.04
C LYS A 113 7.15 -8.09 4.63
N THR A 114 7.82 -7.38 3.74
CA THR A 114 7.51 -7.36 2.32
C THR A 114 8.69 -7.95 1.57
N ARG A 115 8.40 -8.99 0.81
CA ARG A 115 9.37 -9.62 -0.10
C ARG A 115 9.31 -8.89 -1.43
N VAL A 116 10.47 -8.46 -1.90
CA VAL A 116 10.60 -7.72 -3.15
C VAL A 116 11.60 -8.43 -4.06
N ALA A 117 11.16 -8.76 -5.26
CA ALA A 117 12.06 -9.17 -6.34
C ALA A 117 12.20 -8.00 -7.32
N TRP A 118 13.42 -7.59 -7.56
CA TRP A 118 13.73 -6.46 -8.45
C TRP A 118 14.91 -6.77 -9.38
N THR A 119 15.00 -6.03 -10.45
CA THR A 119 16.11 -6.16 -11.41
C THR A 119 16.43 -4.81 -12.06
N VAL A 120 17.58 -4.76 -12.68
CA VAL A 120 17.96 -3.76 -13.68
C VAL A 120 18.10 -4.47 -15.03
N ILE A 121 17.75 -3.79 -16.11
CA ILE A 121 17.81 -4.37 -17.47
C ILE A 121 19.18 -5.02 -17.73
N GLY A 122 19.13 -6.28 -18.18
CA GLY A 122 20.33 -7.08 -18.47
C GLY A 122 21.02 -7.69 -17.25
N ARG A 123 20.41 -7.64 -16.05
CA ARG A 123 20.93 -8.24 -14.83
C ARG A 123 19.99 -9.28 -14.25
N LEU A 124 20.55 -10.23 -13.50
CA LEU A 124 19.73 -11.22 -12.76
C LEU A 124 18.90 -10.53 -11.67
N PRO A 125 17.69 -11.01 -11.40
CA PRO A 125 16.86 -10.53 -10.32
C PRO A 125 17.53 -10.69 -8.95
N VAL A 126 17.24 -9.77 -8.07
CA VAL A 126 17.60 -9.80 -6.66
C VAL A 126 16.33 -9.88 -5.84
N VAL A 127 16.32 -10.70 -4.81
CA VAL A 127 15.22 -10.82 -3.86
C VAL A 127 15.67 -10.35 -2.50
N GLN A 128 14.90 -9.46 -1.88
CA GLN A 128 15.20 -8.88 -0.58
C GLN A 128 13.94 -8.77 0.26
N CYS A 129 14.13 -8.70 1.59
CA CYS A 129 13.06 -8.50 2.57
C CYS A 129 13.13 -7.10 3.15
N PHE A 130 12.03 -6.39 3.07
CA PHE A 130 11.83 -5.12 3.78
C PHE A 130 11.01 -5.35 5.03
N GLN A 131 11.39 -4.71 6.14
CA GLN A 131 10.51 -4.55 7.28
C GLN A 131 9.67 -3.29 7.08
N VAL A 132 8.36 -3.44 7.17
CA VAL A 132 7.40 -2.39 6.89
C VAL A 132 6.50 -2.20 8.10
N LYS A 133 6.31 -0.96 8.51
CA LYS A 133 5.33 -0.55 9.50
C LYS A 133 4.19 0.16 8.80
N ARG A 134 3.00 -0.38 8.93
CA ARG A 134 1.78 0.26 8.47
C ARG A 134 1.04 0.81 9.67
N THR A 135 0.75 2.10 9.68
CA THR A 135 0.02 2.80 10.73
C THR A 135 -1.18 3.51 10.14
N GLY A 136 -2.21 3.68 10.94
CA GLY A 136 -3.45 4.30 10.52
C GLY A 136 -4.64 3.37 10.69
N ASN A 137 -5.80 3.90 10.40
CA ASN A 137 -7.05 3.15 10.43
C ASN A 137 -7.79 3.33 9.11
N PHE A 138 -8.83 2.55 8.95
CA PHE A 138 -9.68 2.56 7.77
C PHE A 138 -10.29 3.95 7.44
N LEU A 139 -10.53 4.79 8.45
CA LEU A 139 -11.13 6.11 8.28
C LEU A 139 -10.10 7.21 7.99
N SER A 140 -8.94 7.16 8.65
CA SER A 140 -7.89 8.18 8.52
C SER A 140 -6.88 7.92 7.39
N GLY A 141 -6.96 6.75 6.77
CA GLY A 141 -5.97 6.28 5.80
C GLY A 141 -4.84 5.48 6.45
N VAL A 142 -4.08 4.77 5.63
CA VAL A 142 -2.92 3.98 6.04
C VAL A 142 -1.67 4.71 5.58
N SER A 143 -0.73 4.93 6.48
CA SER A 143 0.63 5.35 6.16
C SER A 143 1.58 4.17 6.23
N VAL A 144 2.51 4.11 5.32
CA VAL A 144 3.54 3.08 5.21
C VAL A 144 4.88 3.70 5.58
N ALA A 145 5.67 2.99 6.39
CA ALA A 145 7.04 3.38 6.69
C ALA A 145 7.94 2.15 6.53
N LEU A 146 8.95 2.27 5.70
CA LEU A 146 10.00 1.26 5.57
C LEU A 146 10.96 1.39 6.75
N LEU A 147 11.16 0.31 7.50
CA LEU A 147 12.00 0.33 8.71
C LEU A 147 13.40 -0.16 8.45
N SER A 148 13.56 -1.23 7.69
CA SER A 148 14.85 -1.82 7.37
C SER A 148 14.80 -2.61 6.08
N LEU A 149 15.99 -2.84 5.53
CA LEU A 149 16.24 -3.62 4.33
C LEU A 149 17.22 -4.73 4.66
N GLY A 150 16.86 -5.97 4.34
CA GLY A 150 17.71 -7.14 4.51
C GLY A 150 18.75 -7.29 3.41
N ALA A 151 19.71 -8.20 3.63
CA ALA A 151 20.59 -8.67 2.56
C ALA A 151 19.80 -9.45 1.50
N PRO A 152 20.34 -9.63 0.29
CA PRO A 152 19.75 -10.51 -0.72
C PRO A 152 19.52 -11.92 -0.19
N ILE A 153 18.38 -12.49 -0.55
CA ILE A 153 18.01 -13.86 -0.19
C ILE A 153 17.82 -14.70 -1.46
N PRO A 154 17.91 -16.06 -1.38
CA PRO A 154 17.55 -16.93 -2.48
C PRO A 154 16.13 -16.66 -3.01
N SER A 155 15.91 -16.89 -4.31
CA SER A 155 14.63 -16.59 -4.97
C SER A 155 13.46 -17.39 -4.42
N GLU A 156 13.73 -18.53 -3.79
CA GLU A 156 12.70 -19.42 -3.20
C GLU A 156 12.50 -19.16 -1.71
N ALA A 157 13.33 -18.32 -1.08
CA ALA A 157 13.24 -18.06 0.35
C ALA A 157 12.10 -17.08 0.68
N ASP A 158 11.44 -17.35 1.78
CA ASP A 158 10.46 -16.46 2.37
C ASP A 158 11.12 -15.44 3.32
N CYS A 159 10.43 -14.31 3.52
CA CYS A 159 10.82 -13.34 4.52
C CYS A 159 10.38 -13.78 5.92
#